data_9cc5c88992152377bbff82ca128bc454
#
_entry.id   9cc5c88992152377bbff82ca128bc454
#
_cell.length_a   1.000
_cell.length_b   1.000
_cell.length_c   1.000
_cell.angle_alpha   90.00
_cell.angle_beta   90.00
_cell.angle_gamma   90.00
#
_symmetry.space_group_name_H-M   'P 1'
#
loop_
_entity.id
_entity.type
_entity.pdbx_description
1 polymer ?
#
loop_
_entity_poly.entity_id
_entity_poly.type
_entity_poly.pdbx_seq_one_letter_code
_entity_poly.pdbx_strand_id
1 'polypeptide(L)' 'MNYKVTYAIDSLDSNPTIKTFEHEYEAEEWLHNEVQERIDYTVQHSPFSINEKEYQEIEENEYTLVRIEKL' A
#
# COMPACT_ATOMS: atom_id res chain seq x y z
N MET A 1 10.20 3.85 20.26
CA MET A 1 9.28 4.72 19.51
C MET A 1 8.37 3.86 18.64
N ASN A 2 7.13 4.27 18.48
CA ASN A 2 6.20 3.49 17.66
C ASN A 2 5.94 4.20 16.34
N TYR A 3 5.62 3.39 15.33
CA TYR A 3 5.26 3.85 14.00
C TYR A 3 3.88 3.33 13.66
N LYS A 4 3.04 4.20 13.14
CA LYS A 4 1.67 3.86 12.75
C LYS A 4 1.57 3.87 11.24
N VAL A 5 1.14 2.75 10.66
CA VAL A 5 0.86 2.64 9.23
C VAL A 5 -0.65 2.66 9.03
N THR A 6 -1.11 3.55 8.19
CA THR A 6 -2.51 3.65 7.79
C THR A 6 -2.61 3.33 6.31
N TYR A 7 -3.41 2.34 5.95
CA TYR A 7 -3.61 1.92 4.57
C TYR A 7 -5.10 1.95 4.24
N ALA A 8 -5.48 2.86 3.37
CA ALA A 8 -6.86 3.01 2.90
C ALA A 8 -7.09 2.18 1.63
N ILE A 9 -8.34 1.79 1.38
CA ILE A 9 -8.71 1.11 0.13
C ILE A 9 -8.75 2.14 -1.00
N ASP A 10 -9.22 3.34 -0.69
CA ASP A 10 -9.22 4.49 -1.60
C ASP A 10 -9.19 5.77 -0.75
N SER A 11 -9.14 6.92 -1.42
CA SER A 11 -9.05 8.21 -0.73
C SER A 11 -10.29 8.55 0.11
N LEU A 12 -11.39 7.83 -0.09
CA LEU A 12 -12.64 8.04 0.62
C LEU A 12 -12.91 6.97 1.68
N ASP A 13 -11.94 6.06 1.91
CA ASP A 13 -12.11 4.99 2.89
C ASP A 13 -12.21 5.56 4.30
N SER A 14 -13.35 5.30 4.95
CA SER A 14 -13.60 5.73 6.32
C SER A 14 -13.06 4.75 7.37
N ASN A 15 -12.67 3.54 6.96
CA ASN A 15 -12.15 2.50 7.84
C ASN A 15 -10.85 1.92 7.28
N PRO A 16 -9.77 2.70 7.22
CA PRO A 16 -8.50 2.20 6.72
C PRO A 16 -7.90 1.16 7.66
N THR A 17 -7.07 0.29 7.11
CA THR A 17 -6.31 -0.66 7.91
C THR A 17 -5.22 0.11 8.65
N ILE A 18 -5.17 -0.06 9.97
CA ILE A 18 -4.17 0.61 10.82
C ILE A 18 -3.37 -0.44 11.57
N LYS A 19 -2.05 -0.30 11.53
CA LYS A 19 -1.16 -1.21 12.24
C LYS A 19 0.01 -0.42 12.84
N THR A 20 0.45 -0.81 14.04
CA THR A 20 1.57 -0.15 14.72
C THR A 20 2.76 -1.08 14.86
N PHE A 21 3.95 -0.50 14.84
CA PHE A 21 5.22 -1.24 14.93
C PHE A 21 6.18 -0.48 15.84
N GLU A 22 7.10 -1.21 16.46
CA GLU A 22 8.15 -0.59 17.29
C GLU A 22 9.27 0.01 16.45
N HIS A 23 9.56 -0.58 15.28
CA HIS A 23 10.66 -0.18 14.42
C HIS A 23 10.17 0.23 13.04
N GLU A 24 10.82 1.24 12.49
CA GLU A 24 10.48 1.76 11.15
C GLU A 24 10.63 0.69 10.07
N TYR A 25 11.69 -0.12 10.13
CA TYR A 25 11.91 -1.15 9.12
C TYR A 25 10.79 -2.19 9.11
N GLU A 26 10.21 -2.49 10.26
CA GLU A 26 9.07 -3.42 10.34
C GLU A 26 7.83 -2.82 9.66
N ALA A 27 7.59 -1.53 9.87
CA ALA A 27 6.48 -0.81 9.26
C ALA A 27 6.65 -0.77 7.73
N GLU A 28 7.84 -0.45 7.26
CA GLU A 28 8.14 -0.41 5.82
C GLU A 28 8.01 -1.77 5.16
N GLU A 29 8.50 -2.82 5.80
CA GLU A 29 8.41 -4.19 5.28
C GLU A 29 6.96 -4.65 5.16
N TRP A 30 6.18 -4.45 6.21
CA TRP A 30 4.75 -4.79 6.20
C TRP A 30 4.01 -4.03 5.10
N LEU A 31 4.24 -2.74 5.02
CA LEU A 31 3.65 -1.87 4.03
C LEU A 31 3.97 -2.32 2.61
N HIS A 32 5.24 -2.60 2.36
CA HIS A 32 5.70 -3.02 1.03
C HIS A 32 5.03 -4.33 0.61
N ASN A 33 4.91 -5.29 1.53
CA ASN A 33 4.25 -6.56 1.26
C ASN A 33 2.75 -6.38 0.97
N GLU A 34 2.07 -5.54 1.73
CA GLU A 34 0.64 -5.26 1.53
C GLU A 34 0.39 -4.56 0.19
N VAL A 35 1.19 -3.57 -0.15
CA VAL A 35 1.09 -2.87 -1.42
C VAL A 35 1.33 -3.84 -2.58
N GLN A 36 2.35 -4.68 -2.47
CA GLN A 36 2.69 -5.65 -3.51
C GLN A 36 1.56 -6.66 -3.72
N GLU A 37 0.94 -7.16 -2.66
CA GLU A 37 -0.21 -8.06 -2.77
C GLU A 37 -1.38 -7.43 -3.53
N ARG A 38 -1.66 -6.16 -3.25
CA ARG A 38 -2.74 -5.43 -3.94
C ARG A 38 -2.43 -5.19 -5.40
N ILE A 39 -1.19 -4.84 -5.71
CA ILE A 39 -0.75 -4.65 -7.09
C ILE A 39 -0.88 -5.96 -7.86
N ASP A 40 -0.41 -7.06 -7.28
CA ASP A 40 -0.49 -8.39 -7.89
C ASP A 40 -1.94 -8.79 -8.13
N TYR A 41 -2.82 -8.53 -7.18
CA TYR A 41 -4.24 -8.80 -7.34
C TYR A 41 -4.83 -8.00 -8.50
N THR A 42 -4.54 -6.72 -8.58
CA THR A 42 -5.02 -5.84 -9.64
C THR A 42 -4.55 -6.32 -11.01
N VAL A 43 -3.27 -6.69 -11.11
CA VAL A 43 -2.68 -7.19 -12.35
C VAL A 43 -3.32 -8.50 -12.78
N GLN A 44 -3.52 -9.44 -11.85
CA GLN A 44 -4.11 -10.75 -12.14
C GLN A 44 -5.56 -10.66 -12.59
N HIS A 45 -6.30 -9.68 -12.08
CA HIS A 45 -7.71 -9.49 -12.41
C HIS A 45 -7.95 -8.49 -13.54
N SER A 46 -6.89 -7.99 -14.15
CA SER A 46 -7.00 -7.13 -15.32
C SER A 46 -7.38 -7.95 -16.55
N PRO A 47 -8.37 -7.51 -17.34
CA PRO A 47 -8.73 -8.21 -18.58
C PRO A 47 -7.75 -7.96 -19.72
N PHE A 48 -6.78 -7.06 -19.53
CA PHE A 48 -5.80 -6.69 -20.54
C PHE A 48 -4.38 -6.88 -20.00
N SER A 49 -3.43 -7.07 -20.92
CA SER A 49 -2.02 -7.09 -20.56
C SER A 49 -1.60 -5.72 -20.07
N ILE A 50 -0.91 -5.69 -18.93
CA ILE A 50 -0.43 -4.44 -18.34
C ILE A 50 1.03 -4.26 -18.72
N ASN A 51 1.37 -3.11 -19.33
CA ASN A 51 2.74 -2.78 -19.67
C ASN A 51 3.47 -2.14 -18.48
N GLU A 52 4.77 -1.91 -18.62
CA GLU A 52 5.61 -1.36 -17.56
C GLU A 52 5.12 -0.01 -17.04
N LYS A 53 4.69 0.86 -17.96
CA LYS A 53 4.19 2.19 -17.61
C LYS A 53 2.91 2.12 -16.80
N GLU A 54 1.98 1.26 -17.20
CA GLU A 54 0.73 1.05 -16.49
C GLU A 54 0.97 0.46 -15.10
N TYR A 55 1.92 -0.48 -14.99
CA TYR A 55 2.33 -1.05 -13.71
C TYR A 55 2.86 0.02 -12.76
N GLN A 56 3.71 0.93 -13.26
CA GLN A 56 4.23 2.03 -12.47
C GLN A 56 3.11 2.96 -11.98
N GLU A 57 2.13 3.24 -12.81
CA GLU A 57 0.98 4.07 -12.45
C GLU A 57 0.15 3.40 -11.34
N ILE A 58 -0.07 2.10 -11.43
CA ILE A 58 -0.77 1.33 -10.39
C ILE A 58 0.00 1.39 -9.07
N GLU A 59 1.31 1.19 -9.12
CA GLU A 59 2.18 1.25 -7.96
C GLU A 59 2.13 2.63 -7.29
N GLU A 60 2.27 3.70 -8.05
CA GLU A 60 2.22 5.06 -7.54
C GLU A 60 0.86 5.36 -6.90
N ASN A 61 -0.24 4.94 -7.53
CA ASN A 61 -1.58 5.12 -7.00
C ASN A 61 -1.77 4.39 -5.66
N GLU A 62 -1.26 3.17 -5.54
CA GLU A 62 -1.36 2.42 -4.28
C GLU A 62 -0.58 3.10 -3.17
N TYR A 63 0.61 3.62 -3.46
CA TYR A 63 1.42 4.32 -2.45
C TYR A 63 0.80 5.65 -2.00
N THR A 64 -0.08 6.27 -2.79
CA THR A 64 -0.80 7.47 -2.34
C THR A 64 -1.83 7.18 -1.24
N LEU A 65 -2.23 5.92 -1.10
CA LEU A 65 -3.22 5.49 -0.11
C LEU A 65 -2.59 5.09 1.22
N VAL A 66 -1.29 5.21 1.34
CA VAL A 66 -0.53 4.74 2.49
C VAL A 66 0.12 5.91 3.22
N ARG A 67 0.11 5.84 4.55
CA ARG A 67 0.76 6.83 5.40
C ARG A 67 1.49 6.14 6.53
N ILE A 68 2.74 6.53 6.76
CA ILE A 68 3.51 6.11 7.93
C ILE A 68 3.70 7.34 8.82
N GLU A 69 3.34 7.21 10.08
CA GLU A 69 3.49 8.28 11.07
C GLU A 69 4.35 7.80 12.22
N LYS A 70 5.27 8.65 12.64
CA LYS A 70 6.06 8.41 13.85
C LYS A 70 5.26 8.92 15.04
N LEU A 71 4.98 8.03 15.96
CA LEU A 71 4.23 8.36 17.17
C LEU A 71 5.12 8.87 18.32
#